data_08c8a89a72e4a9e71b3cd4667cc11666
#
_entry.id   08c8a89a72e4a9e71b3cd4667cc11666
#
_cell.length_a   1.000
_cell.length_b   1.000
_cell.length_c   1.000
_cell.angle_alpha   90.00
_cell.angle_beta   90.00
_cell.angle_gamma   90.00
#
_symmetry.space_group_name_H-M   'P 1'
#
loop_
_entity.id
_entity.type
_entity.pdbx_description
1 polymer ?
#
loop_
_entity_poly.entity_id
_entity_poly.type
_entity_poly.pdbx_seq_one_letter_code
_entity_poly.pdbx_strand_id
1 'polypeptide(L)'
;MLKKRGGNIVTKKVLIAADSSCDMPEEYIQKHGIKILPFNININNVNYLDRKEITTTQLFEKVEQTHQLPKTSAISPGTYLQFFEKYASEYDIVFIGLGSDFSSSVNSAILASKEFKNVYVVDSLNLSAGSGLLINKAVLLREQGLSALEICEELKNIIPRVRVQFVINTLKYLHMGGRCSGTSRIFGTALKIKPIIKVVDGKMVVAKKPMGYHRGLQALLHMLEEDKDNIDGDLMTITHCLADSDAVYLKEEISKMVDHKNILETNAGAVISTHCGPRCIGILYILKENK
;
A
#
# COMPACT_ATOMS: atom_id res chain seq x y z
N MET A 1 15.31 -49.92 12.27
CA MET A 1 14.02 -49.60 12.97
C MET A 1 14.18 -48.26 13.67
N LEU A 2 13.81 -47.16 13.01
CA LEU A 2 13.82 -45.81 13.58
C LEU A 2 12.38 -45.47 14.00
N LYS A 3 12.13 -45.33 15.30
CA LYS A 3 10.88 -44.94 15.88
C LYS A 3 10.55 -43.48 15.44
N LYS A 4 9.53 -43.30 14.62
CA LYS A 4 8.87 -42.01 14.41
C LYS A 4 8.29 -41.54 15.76
N ARG A 5 8.88 -40.52 16.36
CA ARG A 5 8.26 -39.76 17.43
C ARG A 5 7.19 -38.87 16.79
N GLY A 6 5.94 -39.34 16.81
CA GLY A 6 4.77 -38.55 16.44
C GLY A 6 4.46 -37.51 17.54
N GLY A 7 5.06 -36.35 17.44
CA GLY A 7 4.55 -35.16 18.11
C GLY A 7 3.57 -34.51 17.14
N ASN A 8 2.30 -34.40 17.48
CA ASN A 8 1.37 -33.53 16.79
C ASN A 8 1.93 -32.09 16.85
N ILE A 9 2.54 -31.62 15.79
CA ILE A 9 2.86 -30.20 15.62
C ILE A 9 1.49 -29.55 15.42
N VAL A 10 0.96 -28.94 16.48
CA VAL A 10 -0.22 -28.07 16.37
C VAL A 10 0.24 -26.87 15.56
N THR A 11 -0.02 -26.85 14.27
CA THR A 11 0.23 -25.69 13.41
C THR A 11 -0.71 -24.58 13.84
N LYS A 12 -0.15 -23.46 14.29
CA LYS A 12 -0.93 -22.26 14.59
C LYS A 12 -1.63 -21.76 13.32
N LYS A 13 -2.78 -21.12 13.50
CA LYS A 13 -3.44 -20.42 12.38
C LYS A 13 -2.58 -19.24 11.92
N VAL A 14 -2.54 -18.99 10.63
CA VAL A 14 -1.82 -17.84 10.07
C VAL A 14 -2.68 -16.58 10.17
N LEU A 15 -2.13 -15.54 10.80
CA LEU A 15 -2.69 -14.20 10.85
C LEU A 15 -1.99 -13.30 9.85
N ILE A 16 -2.75 -12.71 8.93
CA ILE A 16 -2.24 -11.63 8.07
C ILE A 16 -2.45 -10.30 8.78
N ALA A 17 -1.41 -9.50 8.85
CA ALA A 17 -1.43 -8.18 9.47
C ALA A 17 -0.66 -7.17 8.61
N ALA A 18 -1.00 -5.89 8.74
CA ALA A 18 -0.35 -4.80 8.03
C ALA A 18 -0.42 -3.49 8.81
N ASP A 19 0.30 -2.48 8.36
CA ASP A 19 0.03 -1.11 8.78
C ASP A 19 -1.11 -0.45 7.98
N SER A 20 -1.58 0.69 8.44
CA SER A 20 -2.77 1.35 7.86
C SER A 20 -2.54 1.96 6.48
N SER A 21 -1.30 2.04 6.02
CA SER A 21 -0.97 2.59 4.70
C SER A 21 -1.31 1.66 3.52
N CYS A 22 -1.85 0.48 3.78
CA CYS A 22 -2.15 -0.52 2.75
C CYS A 22 -3.40 -0.20 1.89
N ASP A 23 -4.21 0.76 2.30
CA ASP A 23 -5.41 1.27 1.63
C ASP A 23 -6.44 0.21 1.17
N MET A 24 -6.46 -0.95 1.82
CA MET A 24 -7.51 -1.95 1.61
C MET A 24 -8.81 -1.50 2.27
N PRO A 25 -9.98 -1.74 1.61
CA PRO A 25 -11.28 -1.41 2.19
C PRO A 25 -11.53 -2.12 3.53
N GLU A 26 -12.24 -1.46 4.43
CA GLU A 26 -12.55 -2.00 5.75
C GLU A 26 -13.32 -3.34 5.66
N GLU A 27 -14.26 -3.43 4.73
CA GLU A 27 -15.03 -4.67 4.47
C GLU A 27 -14.10 -5.84 4.10
N TYR A 28 -13.06 -5.58 3.26
CA TYR A 28 -12.07 -6.59 2.90
C TYR A 28 -11.26 -7.03 4.12
N ILE A 29 -10.81 -6.06 4.94
CA ILE A 29 -10.03 -6.30 6.15
C ILE A 29 -10.81 -7.17 7.13
N GLN A 30 -12.08 -6.84 7.38
CA GLN A 30 -12.95 -7.57 8.29
C GLN A 30 -13.27 -8.98 7.76
N LYS A 31 -13.63 -9.09 6.49
CA LYS A 31 -13.96 -10.37 5.84
C LYS A 31 -12.84 -11.39 5.98
N HIS A 32 -11.59 -10.98 5.82
CA HIS A 32 -10.42 -11.85 5.86
C HIS A 32 -9.70 -11.88 7.21
N GLY A 33 -10.22 -11.19 8.23
CA GLY A 33 -9.69 -11.17 9.59
C GLY A 33 -8.30 -10.52 9.71
N ILE A 34 -7.96 -9.61 8.81
CA ILE A 34 -6.68 -8.91 8.78
C ILE A 34 -6.58 -7.95 9.97
N LYS A 35 -5.40 -7.83 10.58
CA LYS A 35 -5.17 -6.88 11.68
C LYS A 35 -4.35 -5.70 11.21
N ILE A 36 -4.86 -4.49 11.42
CA ILE A 36 -4.22 -3.24 10.99
C ILE A 36 -3.63 -2.52 12.20
N LEU A 37 -2.35 -2.15 12.08
CA LEU A 37 -1.66 -1.26 13.01
C LEU A 37 -1.66 0.17 12.43
N PRO A 38 -2.35 1.15 13.07
CA PRO A 38 -2.47 2.49 12.53
C PRO A 38 -1.17 3.28 12.63
N PHE A 39 -0.87 4.07 11.60
CA PHE A 39 0.11 5.15 11.66
C PHE A 39 -0.42 6.35 12.44
N ASN A 40 0.50 7.20 12.90
CA ASN A 40 0.17 8.51 13.48
C ASN A 40 0.28 9.62 12.44
N ILE A 41 -0.68 10.52 12.46
CA ILE A 41 -0.72 11.75 11.65
C ILE A 41 -0.79 12.92 12.62
N ASN A 42 0.11 13.89 12.44
CA ASN A 42 0.12 15.13 13.21
C ASN A 42 -0.34 16.28 12.34
N ILE A 43 -1.34 17.03 12.81
CA ILE A 43 -1.80 18.27 12.20
C ILE A 43 -1.95 19.30 13.33
N ASN A 44 -1.29 20.44 13.19
CA ASN A 44 -1.38 21.52 14.16
C ASN A 44 -1.12 21.04 15.60
N ASN A 45 -0.07 20.23 15.80
CA ASN A 45 0.34 19.63 17.09
C ASN A 45 -0.69 18.66 17.72
N VAL A 46 -1.72 18.25 17.00
CA VAL A 46 -2.66 17.21 17.41
C VAL A 46 -2.35 15.93 16.64
N ASN A 47 -2.23 14.81 17.37
CA ASN A 47 -2.00 13.50 16.79
C ASN A 47 -3.32 12.76 16.59
N TYR A 48 -3.41 12.06 15.46
CA TYR A 48 -4.55 11.23 15.09
C TYR A 48 -4.05 9.86 14.61
N LEU A 49 -4.75 8.80 15.00
CA LEU A 49 -4.54 7.47 14.45
C LEU A 49 -5.26 7.35 13.10
N ASP A 50 -4.47 7.03 12.07
CA ASP A 50 -4.98 6.83 10.72
C ASP A 50 -6.09 5.75 10.69
N ARG A 51 -7.15 5.98 9.92
CA ARG A 51 -8.33 5.11 9.76
C ARG A 51 -9.20 4.95 11.03
N LYS A 52 -8.77 5.42 12.19
CA LYS A 52 -9.53 5.34 13.46
C LYS A 52 -10.06 6.69 13.90
N GLU A 53 -9.23 7.71 13.87
CA GLU A 53 -9.52 9.02 14.44
C GLU A 53 -9.56 10.12 13.38
N ILE A 54 -9.10 9.82 12.16
CA ILE A 54 -9.13 10.77 11.06
C ILE A 54 -9.36 10.04 9.72
N THR A 55 -10.25 10.61 8.91
CA THR A 55 -10.48 10.24 7.51
C THR A 55 -9.71 11.18 6.57
N THR A 56 -9.58 10.79 5.30
CA THR A 56 -8.95 11.63 4.27
C THR A 56 -9.69 12.95 4.06
N THR A 57 -11.01 12.95 4.12
CA THR A 57 -11.83 14.18 4.03
C THR A 57 -11.53 15.12 5.21
N GLN A 58 -11.59 14.61 6.43
CA GLN A 58 -11.28 15.38 7.64
C GLN A 58 -9.83 15.89 7.65
N LEU A 59 -8.89 15.13 7.08
CA LEU A 59 -7.49 15.56 6.91
C LEU A 59 -7.43 16.88 6.12
N PHE A 60 -8.08 16.93 4.94
CA PHE A 60 -7.99 18.12 4.09
C PHE A 60 -8.85 19.27 4.62
N GLU A 61 -9.97 19.03 5.26
CA GLU A 61 -10.73 20.07 6.00
C GLU A 61 -9.84 20.75 7.05
N LYS A 62 -9.07 19.96 7.81
CA LYS A 62 -8.13 20.51 8.81
C LYS A 62 -6.98 21.28 8.15
N VAL A 63 -6.47 20.81 7.01
CA VAL A 63 -5.44 21.54 6.23
C VAL A 63 -5.97 22.90 5.78
N GLU A 64 -7.21 22.97 5.30
CA GLU A 64 -7.85 24.23 4.89
C GLU A 64 -8.05 25.16 6.07
N GLN A 65 -8.53 24.65 7.21
CA GLN A 65 -8.77 25.44 8.42
C GLN A 65 -7.48 25.98 9.06
N THR A 66 -6.44 25.17 9.09
CA THR A 66 -5.20 25.51 9.80
C THR A 66 -4.12 26.09 8.91
N HIS A 67 -4.23 25.94 7.60
CA HIS A 67 -3.21 26.26 6.59
C HIS A 67 -1.88 25.52 6.84
N GLN A 68 -1.90 24.45 7.64
CA GLN A 68 -0.73 23.64 7.96
C GLN A 68 -0.81 22.28 7.24
N LEU A 69 0.33 21.86 6.67
CA LEU A 69 0.43 20.53 6.09
C LEU A 69 0.60 19.47 7.19
N PRO A 70 -0.09 18.33 7.06
CA PRO A 70 0.05 17.23 8.01
C PRO A 70 1.44 16.59 7.91
N LYS A 71 1.84 15.91 8.97
CA LYS A 71 3.08 15.12 9.04
C LYS A 71 2.74 13.72 9.53
N THR A 72 3.47 12.72 9.05
CA THR A 72 3.37 11.35 9.53
C THR A 72 4.62 10.98 10.31
N SER A 73 4.49 10.08 11.28
CA SER A 73 5.63 9.52 12.01
C SER A 73 5.68 8.00 11.83
N ALA A 74 6.88 7.45 11.79
CA ALA A 74 7.07 6.00 11.78
C ALA A 74 6.53 5.39 13.10
N ILE A 75 6.01 4.18 12.99
CA ILE A 75 5.58 3.39 14.15
C ILE A 75 6.83 2.90 14.88
N SER A 76 6.83 3.05 16.21
CA SER A 76 7.99 2.69 17.03
C SER A 76 8.14 1.18 17.21
N PRO A 77 9.36 0.66 17.49
CA PRO A 77 9.54 -0.75 17.82
C PRO A 77 8.70 -1.23 19.02
N GLY A 78 8.54 -0.37 20.05
CA GLY A 78 7.71 -0.69 21.21
C GLY A 78 6.24 -0.87 20.88
N THR A 79 5.71 -0.08 19.94
CA THR A 79 4.33 -0.22 19.46
C THR A 79 4.15 -1.54 18.67
N TYR A 80 5.15 -1.93 17.87
CA TYR A 80 5.15 -3.22 17.19
C TYR A 80 5.24 -4.40 18.14
N LEU A 81 6.09 -4.31 19.18
CA LEU A 81 6.18 -5.34 20.23
C LEU A 81 4.81 -5.59 20.86
N GLN A 82 4.13 -4.55 21.33
CA GLN A 82 2.79 -4.66 21.91
C GLN A 82 1.78 -5.25 20.93
N PHE A 83 1.86 -4.87 19.65
CA PHE A 83 0.97 -5.41 18.62
C PHE A 83 1.22 -6.91 18.39
N PHE A 84 2.48 -7.33 18.25
CA PHE A 84 2.81 -8.74 18.02
C PHE A 84 2.54 -9.60 19.25
N GLU A 85 2.85 -9.14 20.44
CA GLU A 85 2.58 -9.82 21.71
C GLU A 85 1.11 -10.19 21.87
N LYS A 86 0.22 -9.29 21.45
CA LYS A 86 -1.24 -9.51 21.51
C LYS A 86 -1.70 -10.74 20.72
N TYR A 87 -1.01 -11.12 19.64
CA TYR A 87 -1.48 -12.17 18.73
C TYR A 87 -0.53 -13.37 18.63
N ALA A 88 0.75 -13.24 18.97
CA ALA A 88 1.76 -14.27 18.76
C ALA A 88 1.53 -15.56 19.58
N SER A 89 0.75 -15.48 20.69
CA SER A 89 0.39 -16.68 21.47
C SER A 89 -0.50 -17.65 20.68
N GLU A 90 -1.38 -17.12 19.81
CA GLU A 90 -2.41 -17.88 19.09
C GLU A 90 -2.10 -18.10 17.61
N TYR A 91 -1.32 -17.22 16.98
CA TYR A 91 -1.12 -17.18 15.53
C TYR A 91 0.35 -17.18 15.14
N ASP A 92 0.65 -17.74 13.98
CA ASP A 92 1.84 -17.40 13.21
C ASP A 92 1.52 -16.15 12.38
N ILE A 93 2.29 -15.07 12.56
CA ILE A 93 1.94 -13.74 12.03
C ILE A 93 2.76 -13.45 10.77
N VAL A 94 2.10 -13.11 9.68
CA VAL A 94 2.69 -12.47 8.49
C VAL A 94 2.31 -11.00 8.52
N PHE A 95 3.28 -10.13 8.80
CA PHE A 95 3.09 -8.68 8.82
C PHE A 95 3.67 -8.07 7.54
N ILE A 96 2.84 -7.38 6.76
CA ILE A 96 3.22 -6.71 5.52
C ILE A 96 3.28 -5.21 5.79
N GLY A 97 4.47 -4.63 5.76
CA GLY A 97 4.72 -3.23 6.10
C GLY A 97 4.89 -2.34 4.87
N LEU A 98 4.65 -1.03 5.05
CA LEU A 98 5.01 0.03 4.11
C LEU A 98 6.50 -0.07 3.73
N GLY A 99 6.82 0.03 2.46
CA GLY A 99 8.18 -0.11 1.95
C GLY A 99 9.21 0.76 2.69
N SER A 100 10.37 0.18 2.96
CA SER A 100 11.45 0.76 3.79
C SER A 100 12.01 2.08 3.25
N ASP A 101 11.96 2.32 1.95
CA ASP A 101 12.37 3.60 1.34
C ASP A 101 11.36 4.73 1.61
N PHE A 102 10.12 4.42 2.01
CA PHE A 102 9.08 5.41 2.32
C PHE A 102 9.00 5.73 3.80
N SER A 103 9.30 4.75 4.66
CA SER A 103 9.25 4.90 6.12
C SER A 103 10.18 3.90 6.82
N SER A 104 10.82 4.31 7.90
CA SER A 104 11.56 3.40 8.77
C SER A 104 10.66 2.44 9.58
N SER A 105 9.34 2.51 9.39
CA SER A 105 8.36 1.75 10.16
C SER A 105 8.53 0.24 10.03
N VAL A 106 8.73 -0.27 8.80
CA VAL A 106 8.96 -1.70 8.58
C VAL A 106 10.26 -2.20 9.23
N ASN A 107 11.30 -1.37 9.29
CA ASN A 107 12.53 -1.71 10.02
C ASN A 107 12.28 -1.83 11.54
N SER A 108 11.41 -0.99 12.09
CA SER A 108 10.94 -1.10 13.48
C SER A 108 10.16 -2.41 13.71
N ALA A 109 9.33 -2.81 12.74
CA ALA A 109 8.62 -4.09 12.79
C ALA A 109 9.59 -5.28 12.75
N ILE A 110 10.60 -5.24 11.86
CA ILE A 110 11.65 -6.27 11.75
C ILE A 110 12.44 -6.36 13.07
N LEU A 111 12.75 -5.23 13.70
CA LEU A 111 13.44 -5.24 14.99
C LEU A 111 12.57 -5.90 16.07
N ALA A 112 11.31 -5.50 16.16
CA ALA A 112 10.37 -6.05 17.16
C ALA A 112 10.07 -7.55 16.94
N SER A 113 10.02 -8.01 15.68
CA SER A 113 9.74 -9.41 15.36
C SER A 113 10.80 -10.38 15.86
N LYS A 114 12.03 -9.93 16.13
CA LYS A 114 13.13 -10.78 16.64
C LYS A 114 12.85 -11.38 18.03
N GLU A 115 11.93 -10.77 18.79
CA GLU A 115 11.51 -11.28 20.09
C GLU A 115 10.52 -12.47 19.99
N PHE A 116 10.09 -12.81 18.75
CA PHE A 116 9.08 -13.83 18.49
C PHE A 116 9.58 -14.87 17.49
N LYS A 117 9.29 -16.16 17.72
CA LYS A 117 9.67 -17.25 16.80
C LYS A 117 8.73 -17.43 15.62
N ASN A 118 7.55 -16.79 15.69
CA ASN A 118 6.43 -17.00 14.79
C ASN A 118 5.84 -15.67 14.25
N VAL A 119 6.68 -14.62 14.21
CA VAL A 119 6.35 -13.35 13.58
C VAL A 119 7.29 -13.11 12.42
N TYR A 120 6.72 -13.02 11.23
CA TYR A 120 7.43 -12.82 9.97
C TYR A 120 7.03 -11.48 9.37
N VAL A 121 8.02 -10.62 9.16
CA VAL A 121 7.79 -9.28 8.60
C VAL A 121 8.25 -9.25 7.15
N VAL A 122 7.37 -8.78 6.28
CA VAL A 122 7.63 -8.58 4.85
C VAL A 122 7.72 -7.08 4.59
N ASP A 123 8.86 -6.63 4.10
CA ASP A 123 8.99 -5.31 3.49
C ASP A 123 8.33 -5.35 2.11
N SER A 124 7.22 -4.64 1.96
CA SER A 124 6.48 -4.66 0.70
C SER A 124 7.23 -4.01 -0.46
N LEU A 125 8.23 -3.20 -0.21
CA LEU A 125 8.86 -2.28 -1.19
C LEU A 125 7.83 -1.46 -1.97
N ASN A 126 6.64 -1.36 -1.45
CA ASN A 126 5.48 -0.71 -2.04
C ASN A 126 4.77 0.18 -1.02
N LEU A 127 3.74 0.87 -1.49
CA LEU A 127 2.89 1.76 -0.71
C LEU A 127 1.42 1.62 -1.13
N SER A 128 0.51 2.10 -0.31
CA SER A 128 -0.91 2.18 -0.63
C SER A 128 -1.47 0.81 -1.03
N ALA A 129 -2.41 0.75 -1.95
CA ALA A 129 -2.94 -0.51 -2.44
C ALA A 129 -1.89 -1.41 -3.14
N GLY A 130 -0.68 -0.94 -3.43
CA GLY A 130 0.43 -1.81 -3.83
C GLY A 130 0.82 -2.81 -2.74
N SER A 131 0.88 -2.36 -1.48
CA SER A 131 0.97 -3.26 -0.32
C SER A 131 -0.34 -4.03 -0.11
N GLY A 132 -1.49 -3.42 -0.43
CA GLY A 132 -2.80 -4.07 -0.40
C GLY A 132 -2.90 -5.28 -1.34
N LEU A 133 -2.32 -5.21 -2.53
CA LEU A 133 -2.24 -6.33 -3.47
C LEU A 133 -1.42 -7.50 -2.90
N LEU A 134 -0.33 -7.21 -2.18
CA LEU A 134 0.45 -8.23 -1.48
C LEU A 134 -0.33 -8.87 -0.33
N ILE A 135 -1.14 -8.08 0.38
CA ILE A 135 -2.05 -8.57 1.41
C ILE A 135 -3.09 -9.52 0.79
N ASN A 136 -3.66 -9.15 -0.36
CA ASN A 136 -4.57 -10.04 -1.09
C ASN A 136 -3.90 -11.37 -1.46
N LYS A 137 -2.67 -11.33 -1.98
CA LYS A 137 -1.90 -12.55 -2.27
C LYS A 137 -1.64 -13.38 -1.01
N ALA A 138 -1.25 -12.77 0.09
CA ALA A 138 -1.05 -13.46 1.36
C ALA A 138 -2.35 -14.15 1.86
N VAL A 139 -3.49 -13.50 1.70
CA VAL A 139 -4.80 -14.09 2.02
C VAL A 139 -5.08 -15.32 1.15
N LEU A 140 -4.90 -15.22 -0.18
CA LEU A 140 -5.11 -16.34 -1.10
C LEU A 140 -4.19 -17.52 -0.79
N LEU A 141 -2.92 -17.27 -0.52
CA LEU A 141 -1.93 -18.30 -0.14
C LEU A 141 -2.29 -18.97 1.20
N ARG A 142 -2.74 -18.19 2.18
CA ARG A 142 -3.27 -18.70 3.45
C ARG A 142 -4.49 -19.61 3.23
N GLU A 143 -5.42 -19.20 2.37
CA GLU A 143 -6.62 -20.00 2.03
C GLU A 143 -6.28 -21.30 1.29
N GLN A 144 -5.15 -21.33 0.59
CA GLN A 144 -4.56 -22.55 0.01
C GLN A 144 -3.86 -23.44 1.05
N GLY A 145 -3.74 -22.99 2.30
CA GLY A 145 -3.15 -23.76 3.40
C GLY A 145 -1.65 -23.60 3.60
N LEU A 146 -1.02 -22.61 2.96
CA LEU A 146 0.41 -22.34 3.16
C LEU A 146 0.68 -21.84 4.58
N SER A 147 1.83 -22.23 5.13
CA SER A 147 2.35 -21.72 6.40
C SER A 147 2.80 -20.25 6.26
N ALA A 148 2.96 -19.57 7.40
CA ALA A 148 3.42 -18.18 7.41
C ALA A 148 4.79 -17.99 6.72
N LEU A 149 5.69 -18.95 6.86
CA LEU A 149 7.01 -18.91 6.22
C LEU A 149 6.88 -19.06 4.69
N GLU A 150 6.12 -20.03 4.21
CA GLU A 150 5.87 -20.24 2.78
C GLU A 150 5.20 -19.01 2.15
N ILE A 151 4.22 -18.41 2.83
CA ILE A 151 3.60 -17.16 2.38
C ILE A 151 4.65 -16.06 2.21
N CYS A 152 5.55 -15.90 3.17
CA CYS A 152 6.62 -14.89 3.07
C CYS A 152 7.59 -15.14 1.91
N GLU A 153 7.95 -16.40 1.64
CA GLU A 153 8.80 -16.75 0.49
C GLU A 153 8.10 -16.46 -0.85
N GLU A 154 6.83 -16.82 -0.97
CA GLU A 154 6.05 -16.50 -2.17
C GLU A 154 5.90 -14.98 -2.38
N LEU A 155 5.64 -14.21 -1.32
CA LEU A 155 5.55 -12.77 -1.43
C LEU A 155 6.85 -12.12 -1.94
N LYS A 156 8.03 -12.65 -1.58
CA LYS A 156 9.31 -12.15 -2.12
C LYS A 156 9.39 -12.26 -3.64
N ASN A 157 8.84 -13.33 -4.21
CA ASN A 157 8.78 -13.53 -5.66
C ASN A 157 7.74 -12.63 -6.34
N ILE A 158 6.70 -12.22 -5.60
CA ILE A 158 5.61 -11.39 -6.11
C ILE A 158 5.97 -9.89 -6.06
N ILE A 159 6.65 -9.43 -5.02
CA ILE A 159 6.99 -8.01 -4.79
C ILE A 159 7.57 -7.31 -6.03
N PRO A 160 8.54 -7.85 -6.78
CA PRO A 160 9.10 -7.17 -7.96
C PRO A 160 8.10 -7.03 -9.13
N ARG A 161 7.01 -7.79 -9.10
CA ARG A 161 5.97 -7.80 -10.14
C ARG A 161 4.82 -6.83 -9.87
N VAL A 162 4.78 -6.22 -8.68
CA VAL A 162 3.78 -5.20 -8.33
C VAL A 162 4.04 -3.94 -9.17
N ARG A 163 2.99 -3.44 -9.80
CA ARG A 163 2.99 -2.19 -10.56
C ARG A 163 2.16 -1.17 -9.82
N VAL A 164 2.82 -0.12 -9.36
CA VAL A 164 2.20 1.04 -8.72
C VAL A 164 2.49 2.25 -9.56
N GLN A 165 1.46 2.86 -10.13
CA GLN A 165 1.58 4.05 -10.96
C GLN A 165 0.39 4.98 -10.71
N PHE A 166 0.65 6.26 -10.49
CA PHE A 166 -0.38 7.22 -10.15
C PHE A 166 -0.05 8.62 -10.66
N VAL A 167 -1.09 9.38 -10.98
CA VAL A 167 -1.00 10.80 -11.31
C VAL A 167 -1.31 11.63 -10.07
N ILE A 168 -0.54 12.70 -9.86
CA ILE A 168 -0.78 13.66 -8.78
C ILE A 168 -1.25 15.00 -9.36
N ASN A 169 -2.20 15.61 -8.67
CA ASN A 169 -2.72 16.92 -9.07
C ASN A 169 -1.75 18.05 -8.72
N THR A 170 -1.02 17.93 -7.61
CA THR A 170 -0.05 18.93 -7.15
C THR A 170 1.19 18.26 -6.56
N LEU A 171 2.36 18.80 -6.89
CA LEU A 171 3.64 18.35 -6.32
C LEU A 171 3.87 18.78 -4.88
N LYS A 172 3.06 19.72 -4.36
CA LYS A 172 3.27 20.36 -3.05
C LYS A 172 3.44 19.31 -1.94
N TYR A 173 2.52 18.37 -1.82
CA TYR A 173 2.52 17.37 -0.75
C TYR A 173 3.70 16.39 -0.89
N LEU A 174 3.93 15.88 -2.09
CA LEU A 174 4.99 14.91 -2.35
C LEU A 174 6.39 15.53 -2.18
N HIS A 175 6.56 16.79 -2.60
CA HIS A 175 7.80 17.53 -2.40
C HIS A 175 8.07 17.80 -0.92
N MET A 176 7.09 18.31 -0.19
CA MET A 176 7.21 18.58 1.25
C MET A 176 7.39 17.30 2.06
N GLY A 177 6.80 16.21 1.62
CA GLY A 177 6.97 14.88 2.23
C GLY A 177 8.36 14.26 2.01
N GLY A 178 9.09 14.67 0.97
CA GLY A 178 10.44 14.18 0.68
C GLY A 178 10.56 12.70 0.29
N ARG A 179 9.47 12.04 -0.11
CA ARG A 179 9.44 10.59 -0.43
C ARG A 179 9.56 10.27 -1.92
N CYS A 180 9.74 11.26 -2.79
CA CYS A 180 9.94 11.04 -4.21
C CYS A 180 11.17 11.80 -4.72
N SER A 181 12.14 11.08 -5.23
CA SER A 181 13.32 11.67 -5.85
C SER A 181 12.96 12.40 -7.15
N GLY A 182 13.59 13.53 -7.42
CA GLY A 182 13.37 14.29 -8.66
C GLY A 182 12.17 15.25 -8.65
N THR A 183 11.30 15.23 -7.62
CA THR A 183 10.19 16.20 -7.52
C THR A 183 10.68 17.63 -7.35
N SER A 184 11.81 17.84 -6.66
CA SER A 184 12.44 19.17 -6.49
C SER A 184 12.79 19.82 -7.81
N ARG A 185 13.18 19.06 -8.84
CA ARG A 185 13.52 19.59 -10.17
C ARG A 185 12.29 20.03 -10.98
N ILE A 186 11.10 19.56 -10.59
CA ILE A 186 9.84 19.85 -11.29
C ILE A 186 9.03 20.87 -10.49
N PHE A 187 9.27 20.95 -9.18
CA PHE A 187 8.59 21.87 -8.29
C PHE A 187 8.88 23.32 -8.73
N GLY A 188 7.82 24.07 -9.04
CA GLY A 188 7.93 25.46 -9.50
C GLY A 188 8.04 25.66 -11.02
N THR A 189 8.20 24.60 -11.84
CA THR A 189 8.46 24.77 -13.27
C THR A 189 7.21 24.97 -14.14
N ALA A 190 6.06 24.44 -13.79
CA ALA A 190 4.79 24.72 -14.47
C ALA A 190 3.59 24.20 -13.67
N LEU A 191 2.65 25.07 -13.38
CA LEU A 191 1.40 24.75 -12.68
C LEU A 191 0.54 23.69 -13.38
N LYS A 192 0.74 23.52 -14.69
CA LYS A 192 -0.03 22.61 -15.55
C LYS A 192 0.56 21.19 -15.66
N ILE A 193 1.79 20.95 -15.20
CA ILE A 193 2.39 19.62 -15.22
C ILE A 193 1.74 18.75 -14.14
N LYS A 194 1.24 17.58 -14.53
CA LYS A 194 0.64 16.55 -13.66
C LYS A 194 1.46 15.26 -13.75
N PRO A 195 2.55 15.15 -12.99
CA PRO A 195 3.48 14.05 -13.16
C PRO A 195 2.85 12.72 -12.80
N ILE A 196 3.23 11.69 -13.55
CA ILE A 196 2.99 10.30 -13.20
C ILE A 196 4.19 9.81 -12.42
N ILE A 197 3.89 9.29 -11.25
CA ILE A 197 4.84 8.64 -10.37
C ILE A 197 4.67 7.14 -10.50
N LYS A 198 5.76 6.39 -10.50
CA LYS A 198 5.75 4.93 -10.36
C LYS A 198 6.70 4.49 -9.26
N VAL A 199 6.44 3.30 -8.72
CA VAL A 199 7.37 2.62 -7.82
C VAL A 199 8.27 1.70 -8.63
N VAL A 200 9.57 1.83 -8.43
CA VAL A 200 10.60 0.99 -9.05
C VAL A 200 11.61 0.64 -7.96
N ASP A 201 11.81 -0.64 -7.71
CA ASP A 201 12.73 -1.15 -6.70
C ASP A 201 12.56 -0.46 -5.32
N GLY A 202 11.31 -0.34 -4.88
CA GLY A 202 10.96 0.29 -3.62
C GLY A 202 10.99 1.82 -3.61
N LYS A 203 11.29 2.50 -4.73
CA LYS A 203 11.46 3.96 -4.79
C LYS A 203 10.44 4.62 -5.69
N MET A 204 9.90 5.75 -5.27
CA MET A 204 9.08 6.59 -6.15
C MET A 204 9.93 7.37 -7.13
N VAL A 205 9.63 7.23 -8.41
CA VAL A 205 10.29 7.96 -9.49
C VAL A 205 9.26 8.63 -10.41
N VAL A 206 9.63 9.77 -11.00
CA VAL A 206 8.80 10.45 -12.00
C VAL A 206 8.93 9.72 -13.34
N ALA A 207 7.85 9.08 -13.78
CA ALA A 207 7.81 8.30 -15.02
C ALA A 207 7.49 9.16 -16.25
N LYS A 208 6.44 9.97 -16.18
CA LYS A 208 5.96 10.84 -17.29
C LYS A 208 5.56 12.21 -16.72
N LYS A 209 5.51 13.25 -17.58
CA LYS A 209 5.19 14.64 -17.19
C LYS A 209 4.11 15.23 -18.11
N PRO A 210 2.91 14.64 -18.16
CA PRO A 210 1.83 15.15 -18.98
C PRO A 210 1.43 16.57 -18.56
N MET A 211 1.02 17.38 -19.57
CA MET A 211 0.47 18.72 -19.32
C MET A 211 -1.06 18.64 -19.24
N GLY A 212 -1.59 18.85 -18.04
CA GLY A 212 -3.02 18.75 -17.74
C GLY A 212 -3.42 17.39 -17.18
N TYR A 213 -4.42 17.42 -16.31
CA TYR A 213 -4.80 16.26 -15.51
C TYR A 213 -5.42 15.14 -16.33
N HIS A 214 -6.29 15.47 -17.30
CA HIS A 214 -6.91 14.47 -18.20
C HIS A 214 -5.85 13.72 -19.02
N ARG A 215 -4.81 14.42 -19.51
CA ARG A 215 -3.68 13.75 -20.18
C ARG A 215 -2.89 12.85 -19.24
N GLY A 216 -2.89 13.17 -17.93
CA GLY A 216 -2.35 12.29 -16.89
C GLY A 216 -3.13 10.98 -16.80
N LEU A 217 -4.47 11.05 -16.77
CA LEU A 217 -5.32 9.84 -16.77
C LEU A 217 -5.11 9.00 -18.02
N GLN A 218 -5.09 9.62 -19.21
CA GLN A 218 -4.81 8.91 -20.47
C GLN A 218 -3.44 8.23 -20.47
N ALA A 219 -2.42 8.88 -19.88
CA ALA A 219 -1.09 8.29 -19.80
C ALA A 219 -1.02 7.11 -18.81
N LEU A 220 -1.83 7.10 -17.73
CA LEU A 220 -1.99 5.92 -16.86
C LEU A 220 -2.64 4.75 -17.62
N LEU A 221 -3.69 5.02 -18.38
CA LEU A 221 -4.37 4.01 -19.23
C LEU A 221 -3.41 3.42 -20.28
N HIS A 222 -2.61 4.25 -20.91
CA HIS A 222 -1.60 3.77 -21.87
C HIS A 222 -0.54 2.88 -21.21
N MET A 223 -0.09 3.22 -19.99
CA MET A 223 0.85 2.37 -19.25
C MET A 223 0.22 1.03 -18.85
N LEU A 224 -1.08 1.01 -18.55
CA LEU A 224 -1.82 -0.24 -18.33
C LEU A 224 -1.92 -1.07 -19.60
N GLU A 225 -2.18 -0.43 -20.75
CA GLU A 225 -2.28 -1.09 -22.04
C GLU A 225 -0.98 -1.78 -22.45
N GLU A 226 0.18 -1.19 -22.14
CA GLU A 226 1.50 -1.80 -22.34
C GLU A 226 1.66 -3.13 -21.59
N ASP A 227 1.00 -3.29 -20.44
CA ASP A 227 1.12 -4.46 -19.56
C ASP A 227 -0.08 -5.43 -19.64
N LYS A 228 -1.17 -5.08 -20.36
CA LYS A 228 -2.50 -5.72 -20.26
C LYS A 228 -2.50 -7.24 -20.39
N ASP A 229 -1.69 -7.79 -21.29
CA ASP A 229 -1.65 -9.24 -21.56
C ASP A 229 -0.88 -10.02 -20.47
N ASN A 230 -0.08 -9.30 -19.69
CA ASN A 230 0.75 -9.86 -18.62
C ASN A 230 0.22 -9.60 -17.22
N ILE A 231 -0.99 -9.04 -17.06
CA ILE A 231 -1.58 -8.79 -15.75
C ILE A 231 -2.03 -10.09 -15.11
N ASP A 232 -1.67 -10.26 -13.84
CA ASP A 232 -2.20 -11.32 -12.98
C ASP A 232 -3.71 -11.10 -12.75
N GLY A 233 -4.50 -12.16 -12.88
CA GLY A 233 -5.96 -12.08 -12.84
C GLY A 233 -6.59 -11.93 -11.45
N ASP A 234 -5.82 -11.91 -10.35
CA ASP A 234 -6.41 -12.00 -9.00
C ASP A 234 -7.05 -10.69 -8.54
N LEU A 235 -6.34 -9.57 -8.63
CA LEU A 235 -6.84 -8.27 -8.20
C LEU A 235 -6.11 -7.13 -8.91
N MET A 236 -6.90 -6.14 -9.36
CA MET A 236 -6.43 -4.81 -9.78
C MET A 236 -7.08 -3.77 -8.89
N THR A 237 -6.40 -2.66 -8.60
CA THR A 237 -7.00 -1.57 -7.84
C THR A 237 -6.95 -0.25 -8.62
N ILE A 238 -8.02 0.52 -8.50
CA ILE A 238 -8.05 1.96 -8.78
C ILE A 238 -8.06 2.64 -7.42
N THR A 239 -6.93 3.25 -7.05
CA THR A 239 -6.78 3.87 -5.73
C THR A 239 -6.71 5.38 -5.88
N HIS A 240 -7.55 6.10 -5.14
CA HIS A 240 -7.62 7.54 -5.28
C HIS A 240 -7.75 8.28 -3.94
N CYS A 241 -7.46 9.57 -3.98
CA CYS A 241 -7.62 10.51 -2.89
C CYS A 241 -8.56 11.62 -3.34
N LEU A 242 -9.83 11.56 -2.94
CA LEU A 242 -10.88 12.53 -3.31
C LEU A 242 -10.94 12.77 -4.84
N ALA A 243 -11.00 11.69 -5.63
CA ALA A 243 -11.04 11.74 -7.09
C ALA A 243 -12.09 10.77 -7.66
N ASP A 244 -13.27 10.72 -7.06
CA ASP A 244 -14.34 9.74 -7.33
C ASP A 244 -14.76 9.74 -8.80
N SER A 245 -15.00 10.92 -9.39
CA SER A 245 -15.37 11.03 -10.82
C SER A 245 -14.27 10.54 -11.76
N ASP A 246 -12.99 10.76 -11.39
CA ASP A 246 -11.85 10.27 -12.17
C ASP A 246 -11.71 8.75 -12.03
N ALA A 247 -12.07 8.18 -10.85
CA ALA A 247 -12.09 6.73 -10.63
C ALA A 247 -13.16 6.04 -11.48
N VAL A 248 -14.36 6.60 -11.55
CA VAL A 248 -15.42 6.12 -12.46
C VAL A 248 -14.95 6.12 -13.91
N TYR A 249 -14.36 7.23 -14.37
CA TYR A 249 -13.81 7.32 -15.74
C TYR A 249 -12.74 6.25 -15.99
N LEU A 250 -11.76 6.09 -15.09
CA LEU A 250 -10.72 5.07 -15.27
C LEU A 250 -11.31 3.65 -15.29
N LYS A 251 -12.29 3.37 -14.45
CA LYS A 251 -12.94 2.05 -14.40
C LYS A 251 -13.64 1.71 -15.70
N GLU A 252 -14.35 2.69 -16.28
CA GLU A 252 -15.02 2.52 -17.58
C GLU A 252 -14.01 2.27 -18.71
N GLU A 253 -12.93 3.04 -18.77
CA GLU A 253 -11.89 2.86 -19.80
C GLU A 253 -11.12 1.53 -19.63
N ILE A 254 -10.77 1.16 -18.41
CA ILE A 254 -10.10 -0.13 -18.11
C ILE A 254 -10.97 -1.31 -18.54
N SER A 255 -12.28 -1.25 -18.28
CA SER A 255 -13.22 -2.32 -18.65
C SER A 255 -13.31 -2.56 -20.16
N LYS A 256 -12.93 -1.58 -21.00
CA LYS A 256 -12.84 -1.72 -22.45
C LYS A 256 -11.54 -2.37 -22.92
N MET A 257 -10.50 -2.33 -22.10
CA MET A 257 -9.14 -2.75 -22.48
C MET A 257 -8.76 -4.13 -21.93
N VAL A 258 -9.25 -4.47 -20.75
CA VAL A 258 -8.93 -5.72 -20.06
C VAL A 258 -10.20 -6.40 -19.55
N ASP A 259 -10.35 -7.70 -19.84
CA ASP A 259 -11.39 -8.53 -19.25
C ASP A 259 -10.99 -8.90 -17.80
N HIS A 260 -11.00 -7.91 -16.93
CA HIS A 260 -10.59 -8.08 -15.54
C HIS A 260 -11.80 -8.01 -14.61
N LYS A 261 -12.20 -9.16 -14.07
CA LYS A 261 -13.41 -9.28 -13.23
C LYS A 261 -13.24 -8.67 -11.83
N ASN A 262 -12.01 -8.48 -11.38
CA ASN A 262 -11.68 -8.09 -10.00
C ASN A 262 -11.00 -6.72 -9.95
N ILE A 263 -11.70 -5.66 -10.37
CA ILE A 263 -11.24 -4.29 -10.20
C ILE A 263 -11.84 -3.73 -8.92
N LEU A 264 -11.00 -3.46 -7.93
CA LEU A 264 -11.39 -2.89 -6.65
C LEU A 264 -11.07 -1.39 -6.62
N GLU A 265 -12.07 -0.58 -6.38
CA GLU A 265 -11.88 0.83 -6.07
C GLU A 265 -11.52 0.99 -4.60
N THR A 266 -10.45 1.73 -4.31
CA THR A 266 -9.99 1.97 -2.94
C THR A 266 -9.68 3.45 -2.71
N ASN A 267 -9.91 3.91 -1.49
CA ASN A 267 -9.57 5.26 -1.07
C ASN A 267 -8.22 5.27 -0.37
N ALA A 268 -7.33 6.14 -0.82
CA ALA A 268 -6.08 6.40 -0.12
C ALA A 268 -6.37 6.95 1.29
N GLY A 269 -5.89 6.25 2.31
CA GLY A 269 -6.02 6.65 3.70
C GLY A 269 -5.30 7.97 4.00
N ALA A 270 -5.53 8.52 5.19
CA ALA A 270 -5.00 9.84 5.54
C ALA A 270 -3.46 9.88 5.56
N VAL A 271 -2.78 8.77 5.89
CA VAL A 271 -1.31 8.66 5.81
C VAL A 271 -0.81 8.84 4.38
N ILE A 272 -1.36 8.10 3.43
CA ILE A 272 -0.97 8.20 2.01
C ILE A 272 -1.35 9.57 1.46
N SER A 273 -2.55 10.05 1.78
CA SER A 273 -3.08 11.35 1.35
C SER A 273 -2.25 12.53 1.85
N THR A 274 -1.65 12.42 3.04
CA THR A 274 -0.69 13.39 3.59
C THR A 274 0.48 13.66 2.62
N HIS A 275 0.91 12.66 1.87
CA HIS A 275 2.06 12.73 0.97
C HIS A 275 1.69 12.89 -0.51
N CYS A 276 0.54 12.38 -0.96
CA CYS A 276 0.15 12.51 -2.37
C CYS A 276 -0.75 13.71 -2.65
N GLY A 277 -1.45 14.22 -1.64
CA GLY A 277 -2.38 15.34 -1.78
C GLY A 277 -3.73 14.96 -2.41
N PRO A 278 -4.67 15.90 -2.44
CA PRO A 278 -5.99 15.67 -2.99
C PRO A 278 -5.94 15.49 -4.51
N ARG A 279 -6.91 14.74 -5.03
CA ARG A 279 -7.05 14.38 -6.43
C ARG A 279 -5.81 13.65 -6.98
N CYS A 280 -5.22 12.76 -6.17
CA CYS A 280 -4.27 11.75 -6.60
C CYS A 280 -5.06 10.49 -6.99
N ILE A 281 -4.68 9.83 -8.08
CA ILE A 281 -5.31 8.59 -8.52
C ILE A 281 -4.30 7.70 -9.24
N GLY A 282 -4.40 6.40 -9.00
CA GLY A 282 -3.51 5.40 -9.58
C GLY A 282 -4.21 4.12 -9.99
N ILE A 283 -3.54 3.36 -10.86
CA ILE A 283 -3.91 2.02 -11.26
C ILE A 283 -2.79 1.09 -10.78
N LEU A 284 -3.15 0.09 -9.97
CA LEU A 284 -2.20 -0.80 -9.35
C LEU A 284 -2.58 -2.26 -9.63
N TYR A 285 -1.60 -3.07 -9.99
CA TYR A 285 -1.79 -4.47 -10.35
C TYR A 285 -0.50 -5.26 -10.18
N ILE A 286 -0.60 -6.58 -10.31
CA ILE A 286 0.54 -7.49 -10.28
C ILE A 286 0.71 -8.08 -11.68
N LEU A 287 1.94 -8.20 -12.17
CA LEU A 287 2.24 -8.93 -13.40
C LEU A 287 2.32 -10.45 -13.14
N LYS A 288 1.99 -11.23 -14.16
CA LYS A 288 2.24 -12.66 -14.19
C LYS A 288 3.73 -12.94 -13.99
N GLU A 289 4.04 -14.12 -13.52
CA GLU A 289 5.40 -14.61 -13.52
C GLU A 289 5.89 -14.81 -14.96
N ASN A 290 7.05 -14.27 -15.29
CA ASN A 290 7.69 -14.56 -16.57
C ASN A 290 8.07 -16.04 -16.59
N LYS A 291 7.50 -16.78 -17.51
CA LYS A 291 7.84 -18.19 -17.75
C LYS A 291 9.25 -18.32 -18.32
#